data_c7886149a62b4c4e2a3ff7c910758385
#
_entry.id   c7886149a62b4c4e2a3ff7c910758385
#
_cell.length_a   1.000
_cell.length_b   1.000
_cell.length_c   1.000
_cell.angle_alpha   90.00
_cell.angle_beta   90.00
_cell.angle_gamma   90.00
#
_symmetry.space_group_name_H-M   'P 1'
#
loop_
_entity.id
_entity.type
_entity.pdbx_description
1 polymer ?
#
loop_
_entity_poly.entity_id
_entity_poly.type
_entity_poly.pdbx_seq_one_letter_code
_entity_poly.pdbx_strand_id
1 'polypeptide(L)'
;MKDKDDAYWREKLTSDEYHVLRQKGTERAFTGEYWDATDTGTYKCRGCGEVLFQSESKFDAGCGWPSFDRPMGDAAIAEERDTSYGMVRTEVLCQKCGGHLGHVFPDGPTETGLRYCINSLSIDLDKEG
;
A
#
# COMPACT_ATOMS: atom_id res chain seq x y z
N MET A 1 -4.43 -16.90 -2.57
CA MET A 1 -4.61 -16.03 -1.38
C MET A 1 -5.91 -15.26 -1.41
N LYS A 2 -6.45 -14.94 -2.56
CA LYS A 2 -7.77 -14.26 -2.64
C LYS A 2 -8.93 -15.13 -2.18
N ASP A 3 -8.72 -16.42 -2.10
CA ASP A 3 -9.73 -17.41 -1.69
C ASP A 3 -9.82 -17.59 -0.17
N LYS A 4 -8.99 -16.90 0.61
CA LYS A 4 -9.05 -16.98 2.07
C LYS A 4 -10.28 -16.23 2.59
N ASP A 5 -10.95 -16.81 3.56
CA ASP A 5 -12.15 -16.22 4.11
C ASP A 5 -11.85 -15.12 5.14
N ASP A 6 -12.89 -14.44 5.58
CA ASP A 6 -12.79 -13.34 6.52
C ASP A 6 -12.20 -13.78 7.87
N ALA A 7 -12.53 -14.96 8.34
CA ALA A 7 -12.03 -15.48 9.62
C ALA A 7 -10.50 -15.65 9.57
N TYR A 8 -9.95 -16.09 8.44
CA TYR A 8 -8.51 -16.21 8.27
C TYR A 8 -7.80 -14.87 8.47
N TRP A 9 -8.34 -13.82 7.86
CA TRP A 9 -7.72 -12.49 7.94
C TRP A 9 -7.88 -11.86 9.32
N ARG A 10 -9.02 -12.06 9.97
CA ARG A 10 -9.25 -11.58 11.33
C ARG A 10 -8.28 -12.19 12.33
N GLU A 11 -7.95 -13.45 12.14
CA GLU A 11 -7.00 -14.14 13.01
C GLU A 11 -5.55 -13.69 12.75
N LYS A 12 -5.20 -13.49 11.48
CA LYS A 12 -3.83 -13.16 11.08
C LYS A 12 -3.45 -11.70 11.35
N LEU A 13 -4.37 -10.77 11.19
CA LEU A 13 -4.11 -9.33 11.23
C LEU A 13 -4.58 -8.74 12.55
N THR A 14 -3.93 -7.64 12.96
CA THR A 14 -4.49 -6.81 14.03
C THR A 14 -5.78 -6.16 13.54
N SER A 15 -6.58 -5.61 14.46
CA SER A 15 -7.83 -4.97 14.07
C SER A 15 -7.60 -3.76 13.15
N ASP A 16 -6.53 -2.99 13.36
CA ASP A 16 -6.20 -1.85 12.49
C ASP A 16 -5.75 -2.30 11.11
N GLU A 17 -4.89 -3.33 11.05
CA GLU A 17 -4.45 -3.91 9.79
C GLU A 17 -5.62 -4.50 9.00
N TYR A 18 -6.50 -5.22 9.69
CA TYR A 18 -7.69 -5.78 9.08
C TYR A 18 -8.59 -4.70 8.49
N HIS A 19 -8.81 -3.63 9.25
CA HIS A 19 -9.64 -2.51 8.80
C HIS A 19 -9.12 -1.91 7.49
N VAL A 20 -7.81 -1.69 7.40
CA VAL A 20 -7.20 -1.11 6.20
C VAL A 20 -7.16 -2.10 5.05
N LEU A 21 -6.63 -3.30 5.29
CA LEU A 21 -6.39 -4.28 4.21
C LEU A 21 -7.66 -4.94 3.68
N ARG A 22 -8.63 -5.20 4.55
CA ARG A 22 -9.80 -6.00 4.17
C ARG A 22 -11.10 -5.22 4.16
N GLN A 23 -11.15 -4.06 4.80
CA GLN A 23 -12.35 -3.21 4.85
C GLN A 23 -12.15 -1.88 4.13
N LYS A 24 -11.05 -1.73 3.39
CA LYS A 24 -10.72 -0.52 2.60
C LYS A 24 -10.60 0.73 3.46
N GLY A 25 -10.15 0.57 4.70
CA GLY A 25 -9.91 1.71 5.58
C GLY A 25 -8.67 2.49 5.15
N THR A 26 -8.54 3.68 5.69
CA THR A 26 -7.37 4.54 5.48
C THR A 26 -6.83 4.95 6.82
N GLU A 27 -5.52 4.75 7.04
CA GLU A 27 -4.88 5.23 8.25
C GLU A 27 -4.82 6.76 8.23
N ARG A 28 -4.76 7.37 9.40
CA ARG A 28 -4.61 8.81 9.52
C ARG A 28 -3.23 9.23 9.04
N ALA A 29 -3.14 10.34 8.29
CA ALA A 29 -1.89 10.88 7.80
C ALA A 29 -0.91 11.14 8.95
N PHE A 30 0.36 10.87 8.74
CA PHE A 30 1.46 11.07 9.70
C PHE A 30 1.41 10.17 10.94
N THR A 31 0.56 9.13 10.95
CA THR A 31 0.47 8.20 12.07
C THR A 31 1.09 6.84 11.79
N GLY A 32 1.29 6.47 10.52
CA GLY A 32 1.87 5.17 10.16
C GLY A 32 3.37 5.13 10.41
N GLU A 33 3.93 3.92 10.49
CA GLU A 33 5.35 3.78 10.84
C GLU A 33 6.30 4.08 9.69
N TYR A 34 5.82 4.12 8.44
CA TYR A 34 6.71 4.22 7.27
C TYR A 34 6.60 5.52 6.47
N TRP A 35 5.73 6.46 6.85
CA TRP A 35 5.54 7.66 6.03
C TRP A 35 6.86 8.46 5.86
N ASP A 36 7.72 8.44 6.86
CA ASP A 36 9.02 9.13 6.84
C ASP A 36 10.21 8.16 6.88
N ALA A 37 9.98 6.87 6.67
CA ALA A 37 11.06 5.88 6.74
C ALA A 37 12.05 6.07 5.58
N THR A 38 13.34 5.98 5.89
CA THR A 38 14.43 6.12 4.93
C THR A 38 15.31 4.87 4.85
N ASP A 39 14.94 3.82 5.57
CA ASP A 39 15.69 2.56 5.57
C ASP A 39 15.67 1.89 4.21
N THR A 40 16.78 1.28 3.83
CA THR A 40 16.88 0.50 2.59
C THR A 40 16.25 -0.87 2.79
N GLY A 41 15.44 -1.29 1.85
CA GLY A 41 14.82 -2.61 1.91
C GLY A 41 13.66 -2.76 0.95
N THR A 42 12.86 -3.78 1.20
CA THR A 42 11.74 -4.17 0.36
C THR A 42 10.44 -4.06 1.17
N TYR A 43 9.44 -3.42 0.59
CA TYR A 43 8.12 -3.32 1.21
C TYR A 43 7.22 -4.44 0.69
N LYS A 44 6.71 -5.23 1.62
CA LYS A 44 5.87 -6.40 1.32
C LYS A 44 4.44 -6.16 1.80
N CYS A 45 3.49 -6.88 1.19
CA CYS A 45 2.11 -6.85 1.66
C CYS A 45 2.04 -7.43 3.07
N ARG A 46 1.48 -6.68 4.00
CA ARG A 46 1.35 -7.12 5.37
C ARG A 46 0.41 -8.33 5.50
N GLY A 47 -0.51 -8.46 4.55
CA GLY A 47 -1.44 -9.59 4.54
C GLY A 47 -0.83 -10.90 4.05
N CYS A 48 -0.15 -10.89 2.91
CA CYS A 48 0.31 -12.13 2.26
C CYS A 48 1.82 -12.24 2.07
N GLY A 49 2.58 -11.19 2.34
CA GLY A 49 4.04 -11.21 2.18
C GLY A 49 4.56 -10.99 0.77
N GLU A 50 3.69 -10.72 -0.19
CA GLU A 50 4.12 -10.44 -1.57
C GLU A 50 4.95 -9.17 -1.64
N VAL A 51 6.03 -9.18 -2.42
CA VAL A 51 6.87 -8.00 -2.63
C VAL A 51 6.11 -6.98 -3.47
N LEU A 52 5.97 -5.76 -2.97
CA LEU A 52 5.16 -4.72 -3.61
C LEU A 52 5.98 -3.54 -4.12
N PHE A 53 6.88 -3.02 -3.27
CA PHE A 53 7.67 -1.83 -3.59
C PHE A 53 9.07 -1.97 -3.03
N GLN A 54 10.00 -1.19 -3.60
CA GLN A 54 11.36 -1.09 -3.08
C GLN A 54 11.61 0.31 -2.54
N SER A 55 12.50 0.41 -1.55
CA SER A 55 12.84 1.70 -0.92
C SER A 55 13.38 2.71 -1.93
N GLU A 56 14.03 2.25 -3.01
CA GLU A 56 14.54 3.12 -4.08
C GLU A 56 13.44 3.91 -4.78
N SER A 57 12.23 3.38 -4.80
CA SER A 57 11.08 4.03 -5.43
C SER A 57 10.31 4.92 -4.47
N LYS A 58 10.69 4.94 -3.18
CA LYS A 58 10.02 5.74 -2.17
C LYS A 58 10.50 7.18 -2.22
N PHE A 59 9.57 8.13 -2.11
CA PHE A 59 9.90 9.55 -2.03
C PHE A 59 8.99 10.24 -1.02
N ASP A 60 9.41 11.43 -0.57
CA ASP A 60 8.63 12.24 0.36
C ASP A 60 7.66 13.12 -0.44
N ALA A 61 6.38 12.78 -0.38
CA ALA A 61 5.33 13.55 -1.05
C ALA A 61 4.70 14.61 -0.13
N GLY A 62 5.11 14.65 1.14
CA GLY A 62 4.54 15.58 2.11
C GLY A 62 3.09 15.29 2.48
N CYS A 63 2.57 14.14 2.11
CA CYS A 63 1.15 13.81 2.31
C CYS A 63 0.87 13.05 3.60
N GLY A 64 1.90 12.57 4.28
CA GLY A 64 1.73 11.82 5.54
C GLY A 64 1.52 10.33 5.39
N TRP A 65 1.66 9.80 4.17
CA TRP A 65 1.66 8.36 3.88
C TRP A 65 2.90 8.00 3.09
N PRO A 66 3.41 6.75 3.21
CA PRO A 66 4.52 6.33 2.35
C PRO A 66 4.12 6.45 0.89
N SER A 67 4.99 7.03 0.09
CA SER A 67 4.72 7.30 -1.32
C SER A 67 5.80 6.69 -2.20
N PHE A 68 5.38 6.09 -3.31
CA PHE A 68 6.27 5.41 -4.25
C PHE A 68 5.93 5.85 -5.67
N ASP A 69 6.93 5.87 -6.55
CA ASP A 69 6.69 6.26 -7.95
C ASP A 69 6.41 5.07 -8.85
N ARG A 70 6.68 3.85 -8.40
CA ARG A 70 6.43 2.62 -9.17
C ARG A 70 6.38 1.41 -8.27
N PRO A 71 5.62 0.35 -8.63
CA PRO A 71 5.68 -0.92 -7.92
C PRO A 71 6.93 -1.71 -8.31
N MET A 72 7.20 -2.78 -7.56
CA MET A 72 8.35 -3.67 -7.82
C MET A 72 8.27 -4.33 -9.21
N GLY A 73 7.08 -4.58 -9.69
CA GLY A 73 6.84 -5.15 -11.01
C GLY A 73 5.37 -4.97 -11.39
N ASP A 74 5.07 -5.10 -12.67
CA ASP A 74 3.72 -4.83 -13.17
C ASP A 74 2.67 -5.75 -12.57
N ALA A 75 3.07 -6.96 -12.17
CA ALA A 75 2.15 -7.96 -11.63
C ALA A 75 1.98 -7.88 -10.10
N ALA A 76 2.71 -6.98 -9.41
CA ALA A 76 2.67 -6.92 -7.95
C ALA A 76 1.36 -6.33 -7.42
N ILE A 77 0.78 -5.39 -8.16
CA ILE A 77 -0.43 -4.68 -7.74
C ILE A 77 -1.52 -4.80 -8.78
N ALA A 78 -2.76 -4.60 -8.32
CA ALA A 78 -3.93 -4.44 -9.18
C ALA A 78 -4.51 -3.05 -8.95
N GLU A 79 -5.23 -2.52 -9.94
CA GLU A 79 -5.86 -1.21 -9.86
C GLU A 79 -7.35 -1.34 -10.12
N GLU A 80 -8.14 -0.59 -9.35
CA GLU A 80 -9.59 -0.55 -9.53
C GLU A 80 -10.07 0.89 -9.40
N ARG A 81 -11.13 1.22 -10.11
CA ARG A 81 -11.75 2.54 -10.00
C ARG A 81 -12.49 2.64 -8.67
N ASP A 82 -12.21 3.71 -7.93
CA ASP A 82 -12.85 3.99 -6.65
C ASP A 82 -13.65 5.29 -6.78
N THR A 83 -14.96 5.20 -6.62
CA THR A 83 -15.87 6.34 -6.73
C THR A 83 -16.46 6.75 -5.38
N SER A 84 -15.93 6.22 -4.28
CA SER A 84 -16.41 6.53 -2.93
C SER A 84 -16.23 8.01 -2.59
N TYR A 85 -17.05 8.50 -1.68
CA TYR A 85 -17.01 9.89 -1.18
C TYR A 85 -17.16 10.95 -2.27
N GLY A 86 -17.84 10.62 -3.39
CA GLY A 86 -18.03 11.54 -4.50
C GLY A 86 -16.77 11.87 -5.29
N MET A 87 -15.69 11.14 -5.07
CA MET A 87 -14.43 11.31 -5.78
C MET A 87 -14.21 10.18 -6.77
N VAL A 88 -13.43 10.43 -7.82
CA VAL A 88 -12.99 9.40 -8.75
C VAL A 88 -11.48 9.23 -8.56
N ARG A 89 -11.09 8.09 -8.02
CA ARG A 89 -9.67 7.78 -7.76
C ARG A 89 -9.36 6.38 -8.29
N THR A 90 -8.08 6.05 -8.38
CA THR A 90 -7.64 4.70 -8.71
C THR A 90 -7.14 4.02 -7.45
N GLU A 91 -7.83 2.99 -7.01
CA GLU A 91 -7.46 2.18 -5.85
C GLU A 91 -6.35 1.22 -6.24
N VAL A 92 -5.39 1.02 -5.31
CA VAL A 92 -4.28 0.08 -5.48
C VAL A 92 -4.45 -1.07 -4.50
N LEU A 93 -4.41 -2.30 -5.03
CA LEU A 93 -4.59 -3.52 -4.25
C LEU A 93 -3.41 -4.46 -4.48
N CYS A 94 -3.16 -5.34 -3.51
CA CYS A 94 -2.22 -6.43 -3.69
C CYS A 94 -2.78 -7.41 -4.71
N GLN A 95 -2.04 -7.68 -5.78
CA GLN A 95 -2.50 -8.60 -6.83
C GLN A 95 -2.71 -10.02 -6.28
N LYS A 96 -1.91 -10.42 -5.32
CA LYS A 96 -1.94 -11.79 -4.79
C LYS A 96 -3.10 -12.04 -3.84
N CYS A 97 -3.34 -11.16 -2.88
CA CYS A 97 -4.37 -11.39 -1.85
C CYS A 97 -5.59 -10.47 -1.97
N GLY A 98 -5.53 -9.46 -2.84
CA GLY A 98 -6.62 -8.51 -3.00
C GLY A 98 -6.72 -7.47 -1.88
N GLY A 99 -5.74 -7.40 -0.97
CA GLY A 99 -5.77 -6.45 0.13
C GLY A 99 -5.66 -5.01 -0.36
N HIS A 100 -6.41 -4.10 0.27
CA HIS A 100 -6.37 -2.69 -0.05
C HIS A 100 -5.06 -2.06 0.41
N LEU A 101 -4.33 -1.42 -0.50
CA LEU A 101 -3.04 -0.78 -0.19
C LEU A 101 -3.18 0.73 -0.07
N GLY A 102 -3.87 1.35 -0.98
CA GLY A 102 -4.03 2.79 -1.06
C GLY A 102 -4.56 3.23 -2.40
N HIS A 103 -4.03 4.35 -2.91
CA HIS A 103 -4.46 4.92 -4.18
C HIS A 103 -3.26 5.40 -4.98
N VAL A 104 -3.40 5.49 -6.30
CA VAL A 104 -2.38 6.06 -7.17
C VAL A 104 -2.92 7.32 -7.85
N PHE A 105 -2.07 8.34 -7.94
CA PHE A 105 -2.41 9.65 -8.50
C PHE A 105 -1.42 10.02 -9.61
N PRO A 106 -1.84 10.80 -10.62
CA PRO A 106 -0.98 11.18 -11.75
C PRO A 106 -0.13 12.44 -11.48
N ASP A 107 0.18 12.73 -10.23
CA ASP A 107 0.91 13.93 -9.82
C ASP A 107 2.27 13.63 -9.18
N GLY A 108 2.91 12.55 -9.60
CA GLY A 108 4.21 12.15 -9.08
C GLY A 108 5.36 12.99 -9.63
N PRO A 109 6.46 13.11 -8.88
CA PRO A 109 7.57 14.00 -9.23
C PRO A 109 8.61 13.38 -10.16
N THR A 110 8.52 12.09 -10.47
CA THR A 110 9.52 11.39 -11.27
C THR A 110 9.03 11.15 -12.70
N GLU A 111 9.84 10.47 -13.49
CA GLU A 111 9.55 10.15 -14.89
C GLU A 111 8.27 9.34 -15.10
N THR A 112 7.85 8.54 -14.10
CA THR A 112 6.60 7.80 -14.20
C THR A 112 5.39 8.72 -14.13
N GLY A 113 5.52 9.89 -13.51
CA GLY A 113 4.42 10.81 -13.28
C GLY A 113 3.41 10.30 -12.27
N LEU A 114 3.70 9.20 -11.57
CA LEU A 114 2.76 8.53 -10.66
C LEU A 114 3.17 8.69 -9.21
N ARG A 115 2.17 8.79 -8.34
CA ARG A 115 2.35 8.80 -6.89
C ARG A 115 1.45 7.73 -6.29
N TYR A 116 2.06 6.62 -5.86
CA TYR A 116 1.38 5.54 -5.14
C TYR A 116 1.38 5.90 -3.67
N CYS A 117 0.23 6.31 -3.15
CA CYS A 117 0.05 6.73 -1.76
C CYS A 117 -0.48 5.53 -0.98
N ILE A 118 0.35 4.92 -0.15
CA ILE A 118 0.10 3.59 0.42
C ILE A 118 -0.01 3.70 1.94
N ASN A 119 -0.94 2.96 2.54
CA ASN A 119 -1.09 2.89 3.99
C ASN A 119 0.07 2.09 4.61
N SER A 120 0.71 2.61 5.64
CA SER A 120 1.74 1.87 6.37
C SER A 120 1.19 0.56 6.93
N LEU A 121 -0.06 0.55 7.35
CA LEU A 121 -0.72 -0.65 7.89
C LEU A 121 -0.91 -1.76 6.84
N SER A 122 -0.77 -1.43 5.56
CA SER A 122 -0.90 -2.41 4.46
C SER A 122 0.42 -3.06 4.08
N ILE A 123 1.54 -2.53 4.55
CA ILE A 123 2.87 -2.96 4.12
C ILE A 123 3.78 -3.23 5.32
N ASP A 124 4.84 -3.97 5.05
CA ASP A 124 5.83 -4.34 6.05
C ASP A 124 7.21 -4.20 5.41
N LEU A 125 8.10 -3.46 6.07
CA LEU A 125 9.44 -3.23 5.56
C LEU A 125 10.39 -4.35 5.99
N ASP A 126 10.94 -5.04 4.99
CA ASP A 126 11.99 -6.03 5.18
C ASP A 126 13.32 -5.33 4.90
N LYS A 127 14.02 -4.94 5.96
CA LYS A 127 15.24 -4.13 5.85
C LYS A 127 16.40 -4.95 5.34
N GLU A 128 17.19 -4.35 4.45
CA GLU A 128 18.46 -4.92 4.03
C GLU A 128 19.50 -4.79 5.12
N GLY A 129 20.32 -5.78 5.20
CA GLY A 129 21.48 -5.73 5.99
C GLY A 129 21.51 -6.40 7.25
#